data_c2bdc0f0bffad3d6e8f55f71db1b4bd7
#
_entry.id   c2bdc0f0bffad3d6e8f55f71db1b4bd7
#
_cell.length_a   1.000
_cell.length_b   1.000
_cell.length_c   1.000
_cell.angle_alpha   90.00
_cell.angle_beta   90.00
_cell.angle_gamma   90.00
#
_symmetry.space_group_name_H-M   'P 1'
#
loop_
_entity.id
_entity.type
_entity.pdbx_description
1 polymer ?
#
loop_
_entity_poly.entity_id
_entity_poly.type
_entity_poly.pdbx_seq_one_letter_code
_entity_poly.pdbx_strand_id
1 'polypeptide(L)'
;QILPHETLKDVLVYPNMEDNNHPLIRTVPAGEGKKIVKATKGSAKGHEEKKTIITMFAIGGVLVIGFMYGRLLESIIAAAFISIQIKPKNANMSPKLLVNNEDSRFAPFMDATGAHAGALLGDVRHDPYQSGGLGTPAHERVEAGMIHKANRGVLYIDEIGTMSMKTQQELLSAMQEKQYSITGQSENSSGAMVRSQSVPCDFVLVASCNLQVLEGMHIAMRSRIRGYGYEVFMKDYMEDTTENREKLVQFVAQEVKNDGRIPHFGTDALDEIIMEAKRRSGKQNALTLKLRELGGLVRSAGDVAIENGADL
;
A
#
# COMPACT_ATOMS: atom_id res chain seq x y z
N GLN A 1 4.99 -16.12 11.29
CA GLN A 1 3.88 -16.62 12.10
C GLN A 1 2.61 -16.58 11.24
N ILE A 2 2.02 -17.73 10.96
CA ILE A 2 0.77 -17.83 10.19
C ILE A 2 -0.35 -17.42 11.14
N LEU A 3 -0.98 -16.28 10.89
CA LEU A 3 -2.19 -15.89 11.61
C LEU A 3 -3.38 -16.64 11.03
N PRO A 4 -4.28 -17.19 11.88
CA PRO A 4 -5.51 -17.77 11.40
C PRO A 4 -6.32 -16.73 10.61
N HIS A 5 -6.93 -17.14 9.51
CA HIS A 5 -7.79 -16.27 8.69
C HIS A 5 -8.90 -15.59 9.50
N GLU A 6 -9.40 -16.26 10.55
CA GLU A 6 -10.43 -15.75 11.46
C GLU A 6 -10.02 -14.50 12.23
N THR A 7 -8.71 -14.21 12.34
CA THR A 7 -8.21 -12.99 13.00
C THR A 7 -8.13 -11.79 12.08
N LEU A 8 -8.24 -12.00 10.76
CA LEU A 8 -8.24 -10.93 9.78
C LEU A 8 -9.62 -10.27 9.69
N LYS A 9 -9.62 -8.98 9.44
CA LYS A 9 -10.84 -8.18 9.35
C LYS A 9 -10.83 -7.35 8.07
N ASP A 10 -11.99 -7.24 7.46
CA ASP A 10 -12.23 -6.24 6.42
C ASP A 10 -12.48 -4.88 7.07
N VAL A 11 -12.09 -3.81 6.40
CA VAL A 11 -12.32 -2.44 6.84
C VAL A 11 -13.25 -1.74 5.85
N LEU A 12 -14.33 -1.17 6.37
CA LEU A 12 -15.33 -0.42 5.63
C LEU A 12 -15.32 1.05 6.03
N VAL A 13 -15.49 1.91 5.04
CA VAL A 13 -15.69 3.36 5.24
C VAL A 13 -17.13 3.70 4.96
N TYR A 14 -17.79 4.30 5.93
CA TYR A 14 -19.18 4.75 5.84
C TYR A 14 -19.24 6.27 5.74
N PRO A 15 -20.26 6.81 5.03
CA PRO A 15 -20.53 8.23 5.09
C PRO A 15 -20.93 8.63 6.51
N ASN A 16 -20.47 9.80 6.94
CA ASN A 16 -20.92 10.41 8.17
C ASN A 16 -21.98 11.47 7.85
N MET A 17 -23.18 11.29 8.39
CA MET A 17 -24.31 12.19 8.12
C MET A 17 -24.19 13.53 8.86
N GLU A 18 -23.46 13.55 9.98
CA GLU A 18 -23.24 14.74 10.79
C GLU A 18 -22.11 15.61 10.24
N ASP A 19 -21.04 14.94 9.75
CA ASP A 19 -19.88 15.62 9.17
C ASP A 19 -19.30 14.81 8.01
N ASN A 20 -19.58 15.26 6.79
CA ASN A 20 -19.12 14.58 5.56
C ASN A 20 -17.58 14.50 5.47
N ASN A 21 -16.84 15.38 6.15
CA ASN A 21 -15.38 15.39 6.13
C ASN A 21 -14.74 14.42 7.13
N HIS A 22 -15.55 13.79 8.00
CA HIS A 22 -15.12 12.78 8.97
C HIS A 22 -15.80 11.42 8.71
N PRO A 23 -15.42 10.69 7.64
CA PRO A 23 -15.95 9.37 7.35
C PRO A 23 -15.77 8.39 8.51
N LEU A 24 -16.78 7.55 8.75
CA LEU A 24 -16.78 6.56 9.82
C LEU A 24 -16.08 5.28 9.37
N ILE A 25 -15.38 4.63 10.29
CA ILE A 25 -14.69 3.36 10.03
C ILE A 25 -15.38 2.23 10.81
N ARG A 26 -15.62 1.12 10.12
CA ARG A 26 -16.10 -0.12 10.74
C ARG A 26 -15.29 -1.31 10.29
N THR A 27 -15.01 -2.21 11.22
CA THR A 27 -14.32 -3.48 10.94
C THR A 27 -15.30 -4.63 11.07
N VAL A 28 -15.24 -5.56 10.12
CA VAL A 28 -16.04 -6.78 10.08
C VAL A 28 -15.13 -7.99 9.84
N PRO A 29 -15.55 -9.23 10.10
CA PRO A 29 -14.78 -10.41 9.74
C PRO A 29 -14.41 -10.43 8.25
N ALA A 30 -13.27 -11.04 7.92
CA ALA A 30 -12.79 -11.14 6.55
C ALA A 30 -13.84 -11.82 5.64
N GLY A 31 -14.09 -11.23 4.46
CA GLY A 31 -15.08 -11.67 3.48
C GLY A 31 -16.52 -11.17 3.71
N GLU A 32 -16.83 -10.59 4.87
CA GLU A 32 -18.15 -9.98 5.09
C GLU A 32 -18.26 -8.58 4.48
N GLY A 33 -17.16 -7.85 4.41
CA GLY A 33 -17.15 -6.49 3.88
C GLY A 33 -17.69 -6.39 2.46
N LYS A 34 -17.29 -7.29 1.59
CA LYS A 34 -17.74 -7.36 0.20
C LYS A 34 -19.25 -7.70 0.09
N LYS A 35 -19.74 -8.58 0.96
CA LYS A 35 -21.18 -8.93 1.03
C LYS A 35 -22.01 -7.72 1.45
N ILE A 36 -21.56 -6.98 2.47
CA ILE A 36 -22.22 -5.77 2.97
C ILE A 36 -22.30 -4.72 1.86
N VAL A 37 -21.18 -4.43 1.18
CA VAL A 37 -21.14 -3.45 0.09
C VAL A 37 -22.09 -3.86 -1.03
N LYS A 38 -22.11 -5.15 -1.42
CA LYS A 38 -22.97 -5.68 -2.47
C LYS A 38 -24.45 -5.59 -2.08
N ALA A 39 -24.81 -5.97 -0.85
CA ALA A 39 -26.16 -5.89 -0.33
C ALA A 39 -26.68 -4.44 -0.28
N THR A 40 -25.85 -3.51 0.21
CA THR A 40 -26.22 -2.09 0.32
C THR A 40 -26.41 -1.45 -1.06
N LYS A 41 -25.52 -1.75 -2.01
CA LYS A 41 -25.66 -1.27 -3.40
C LYS A 41 -26.91 -1.86 -4.10
N GLY A 42 -27.21 -3.12 -3.82
CA GLY A 42 -28.44 -3.77 -4.35
C GLY A 42 -29.72 -3.12 -3.81
N SER A 43 -29.76 -2.87 -2.51
CA SER A 43 -30.90 -2.19 -1.86
C SER A 43 -31.07 -0.75 -2.34
N ALA A 44 -29.96 -0.02 -2.55
CA ALA A 44 -30.01 1.35 -3.06
C ALA A 44 -30.55 1.39 -4.50
N LYS A 45 -30.09 0.49 -5.40
CA LYS A 45 -30.63 0.39 -6.77
C LYS A 45 -32.10 0.09 -6.79
N GLY A 46 -32.58 -0.90 -6.01
CA GLY A 46 -34.01 -1.24 -5.96
C GLY A 46 -34.89 -0.11 -5.41
N HIS A 47 -34.35 0.75 -4.54
CA HIS A 47 -35.07 1.93 -4.04
C HIS A 47 -35.13 3.05 -5.09
N GLU A 48 -34.05 3.26 -5.84
CA GLU A 48 -34.01 4.23 -6.95
C GLU A 48 -34.92 3.81 -8.10
N GLU A 49 -34.91 2.53 -8.47
CA GLU A 49 -35.81 2.02 -9.52
C GLU A 49 -37.30 2.21 -9.14
N LYS A 50 -37.68 1.88 -7.91
CA LYS A 50 -39.03 2.11 -7.40
C LYS A 50 -39.43 3.60 -7.41
N LYS A 51 -38.51 4.47 -6.93
CA LYS A 51 -38.72 5.93 -6.98
C LYS A 51 -38.91 6.43 -8.42
N THR A 52 -38.05 6.00 -9.33
CA THR A 52 -38.13 6.39 -10.75
C THR A 52 -39.43 5.95 -11.36
N ILE A 53 -39.88 4.73 -11.09
CA ILE A 53 -41.17 4.22 -11.60
C ILE A 53 -42.34 5.05 -11.04
N ILE A 54 -42.37 5.30 -9.73
CA ILE A 54 -43.41 6.12 -9.09
C ILE A 54 -43.42 7.54 -9.69
N THR A 55 -42.24 8.11 -9.92
CA THR A 55 -42.11 9.44 -10.53
C THR A 55 -42.63 9.48 -11.96
N MET A 56 -42.30 8.45 -12.77
CA MET A 56 -42.82 8.33 -14.14
C MET A 56 -44.32 8.23 -14.14
N PHE A 57 -44.93 7.45 -13.24
CA PHE A 57 -46.40 7.36 -13.13
C PHE A 57 -47.02 8.69 -12.66
N ALA A 58 -46.41 9.39 -11.72
CA ALA A 58 -46.89 10.70 -11.28
C ALA A 58 -46.84 11.75 -12.41
N ILE A 59 -45.73 11.82 -13.13
CA ILE A 59 -45.57 12.71 -14.28
C ILE A 59 -46.58 12.37 -15.39
N GLY A 60 -46.71 11.08 -15.74
CA GLY A 60 -47.68 10.60 -16.73
C GLY A 60 -49.14 10.94 -16.34
N GLY A 61 -49.48 10.73 -15.06
CA GLY A 61 -50.83 11.08 -14.55
C GLY A 61 -51.13 12.58 -14.65
N VAL A 62 -50.16 13.44 -14.28
CA VAL A 62 -50.32 14.90 -14.39
C VAL A 62 -50.52 15.35 -15.85
N LEU A 63 -49.77 14.76 -16.79
CA LEU A 63 -49.91 15.09 -18.22
C LEU A 63 -51.22 14.62 -18.80
N VAL A 64 -51.72 13.42 -18.44
CA VAL A 64 -53.04 12.91 -18.88
C VAL A 64 -54.15 13.78 -18.36
N ILE A 65 -54.14 14.16 -17.08
CA ILE A 65 -55.15 15.05 -16.49
C ILE A 65 -55.14 16.41 -17.19
N GLY A 66 -53.95 17.01 -17.41
CA GLY A 66 -53.82 18.27 -18.11
C GLY A 66 -54.38 18.23 -19.56
N PHE A 67 -54.18 17.09 -20.24
CA PHE A 67 -54.76 16.85 -21.56
C PHE A 67 -56.28 16.79 -21.52
N MET A 68 -56.86 16.04 -20.56
CA MET A 68 -58.33 15.90 -20.42
C MET A 68 -59.02 17.21 -20.09
N TYR A 69 -58.39 18.12 -19.36
CA TYR A 69 -58.94 19.42 -18.97
C TYR A 69 -58.56 20.57 -19.91
N GLY A 70 -57.85 20.31 -21.02
CA GLY A 70 -57.40 21.33 -21.96
C GLY A 70 -56.33 22.28 -21.45
N ARG A 71 -55.64 21.91 -20.33
CA ARG A 71 -54.59 22.72 -19.65
C ARG A 71 -53.19 22.12 -19.83
N LEU A 72 -52.82 21.80 -21.04
CA LEU A 72 -51.56 21.14 -21.37
C LEU A 72 -50.33 21.92 -20.90
N LEU A 73 -50.29 23.23 -21.03
CA LEU A 73 -49.17 24.08 -20.68
C LEU A 73 -48.90 24.07 -19.16
N GLU A 74 -49.98 24.15 -18.37
CA GLU A 74 -49.89 24.09 -16.90
C GLU A 74 -49.41 22.70 -16.41
N SER A 75 -49.84 21.63 -17.06
CA SER A 75 -49.44 20.26 -16.73
C SER A 75 -47.97 19.96 -17.08
N ILE A 76 -47.45 20.54 -18.16
CA ILE A 76 -46.03 20.44 -18.51
C ILE A 76 -45.17 21.16 -17.46
N ILE A 77 -45.58 22.35 -17.01
CA ILE A 77 -44.89 23.10 -15.97
C ILE A 77 -44.89 22.32 -14.65
N ALA A 78 -46.05 21.73 -14.26
CA ALA A 78 -46.17 20.90 -13.06
C ALA A 78 -45.31 19.64 -13.15
N ALA A 79 -45.25 18.95 -14.29
CA ALA A 79 -44.42 17.79 -14.53
C ALA A 79 -42.92 18.11 -14.46
N ALA A 80 -42.49 19.26 -15.01
CA ALA A 80 -41.14 19.77 -14.90
C ALA A 80 -40.77 20.07 -13.44
N PHE A 81 -41.69 20.70 -12.68
CA PHE A 81 -41.47 20.98 -11.26
C PHE A 81 -41.34 19.71 -10.42
N ILE A 82 -42.16 18.70 -10.66
CA ILE A 82 -42.09 17.38 -10.04
C ILE A 82 -40.74 16.73 -10.36
N SER A 83 -40.26 16.78 -11.62
CA SER A 83 -38.99 16.19 -12.03
C SER A 83 -37.76 16.85 -11.36
N ILE A 84 -37.84 18.16 -11.08
CA ILE A 84 -36.79 18.91 -10.39
C ILE A 84 -36.75 18.60 -8.89
N GLN A 85 -37.92 18.46 -8.26
CA GLN A 85 -38.03 18.16 -6.82
C GLN A 85 -37.58 16.75 -6.45
N ILE A 86 -37.66 15.81 -7.37
CA ILE A 86 -37.36 14.39 -7.14
C ILE A 86 -35.96 14.01 -7.56
N LYS A 87 -35.07 14.99 -7.78
CA LYS A 87 -33.63 14.69 -7.97
C LYS A 87 -33.15 13.80 -6.85
N PRO A 88 -32.47 12.67 -7.14
CA PRO A 88 -31.99 11.76 -6.12
C PRO A 88 -30.97 12.48 -5.25
N LYS A 89 -31.38 12.82 -4.02
CA LYS A 89 -30.53 13.54 -3.06
C LYS A 89 -29.52 12.63 -2.35
N ASN A 90 -29.58 11.31 -2.61
CA ASN A 90 -28.86 10.31 -1.81
C ASN A 90 -28.15 9.23 -2.65
N ALA A 91 -27.49 9.60 -3.73
CA ALA A 91 -26.92 8.61 -4.64
C ALA A 91 -25.78 7.75 -4.04
N ASN A 92 -25.13 8.10 -2.92
CA ASN A 92 -23.95 7.38 -2.45
C ASN A 92 -23.87 7.20 -0.93
N MET A 93 -24.85 6.51 -0.35
CA MET A 93 -24.80 6.08 1.06
C MET A 93 -24.21 4.67 1.24
N SER A 94 -23.77 4.02 0.16
CA SER A 94 -23.16 2.69 0.27
C SER A 94 -21.75 2.80 0.84
N PRO A 95 -21.39 1.93 1.80
CA PRO A 95 -20.02 1.93 2.33
C PRO A 95 -19.02 1.53 1.26
N LYS A 96 -17.79 2.07 1.36
CA LYS A 96 -16.62 1.66 0.58
C LYS A 96 -15.84 0.58 1.32
N LEU A 97 -15.48 -0.50 0.64
CA LEU A 97 -14.54 -1.48 1.17
C LEU A 97 -13.12 -0.90 1.05
N LEU A 98 -12.50 -0.59 2.19
CA LEU A 98 -11.18 0.03 2.27
C LEU A 98 -10.05 -1.00 2.26
N VAL A 99 -10.19 -2.06 3.07
CA VAL A 99 -9.27 -3.19 3.13
C VAL A 99 -10.09 -4.47 2.99
N ASN A 100 -9.69 -5.33 2.04
CA ASN A 100 -10.32 -6.63 1.78
C ASN A 100 -9.35 -7.75 2.12
N ASN A 101 -9.75 -8.64 3.00
CA ASN A 101 -8.98 -9.81 3.39
C ASN A 101 -9.70 -11.14 3.07
N GLU A 102 -10.73 -11.13 2.21
CA GLU A 102 -11.55 -12.30 1.86
C GLU A 102 -10.69 -13.49 1.39
N ASP A 103 -9.70 -13.22 0.54
CA ASP A 103 -8.86 -14.27 -0.08
C ASP A 103 -7.53 -14.48 0.67
N SER A 104 -7.31 -13.78 1.78
CA SER A 104 -6.05 -13.80 2.52
C SER A 104 -5.94 -15.06 3.38
N ARG A 105 -5.10 -16.02 2.97
CA ARG A 105 -4.82 -17.25 3.73
C ARG A 105 -3.70 -17.10 4.75
N PHE A 106 -2.87 -16.08 4.60
CA PHE A 106 -1.69 -15.82 5.42
C PHE A 106 -1.76 -14.40 5.98
N ALA A 107 -0.89 -14.12 6.97
CA ALA A 107 -0.68 -12.77 7.45
C ALA A 107 -0.30 -11.84 6.29
N PRO A 108 -0.89 -10.66 6.17
CA PRO A 108 -0.55 -9.70 5.12
C PRO A 108 0.94 -9.35 5.16
N PHE A 109 1.57 -9.31 3.98
CA PHE A 109 2.92 -8.80 3.81
C PHE A 109 2.88 -7.64 2.84
N MET A 110 3.35 -6.47 3.31
CA MET A 110 3.40 -5.25 2.50
C MET A 110 4.85 -4.78 2.41
N ASP A 111 5.36 -4.69 1.20
CA ASP A 111 6.63 -4.04 0.91
C ASP A 111 6.37 -2.57 0.61
N ALA A 112 6.83 -1.70 1.50
CA ALA A 112 6.67 -0.26 1.43
C ALA A 112 7.98 0.47 1.10
N THR A 113 8.95 -0.25 0.53
CA THR A 113 10.23 0.32 0.09
C THR A 113 9.99 1.44 -0.92
N GLY A 114 10.54 2.62 -0.65
CA GLY A 114 10.37 3.79 -1.52
C GLY A 114 8.97 4.38 -1.58
N ALA A 115 8.04 3.92 -0.73
CA ALA A 115 6.69 4.47 -0.70
C ALA A 115 6.66 5.92 -0.22
N HIS A 116 5.97 6.79 -0.94
CA HIS A 116 5.67 8.15 -0.47
C HIS A 116 4.62 8.14 0.66
N ALA A 117 4.52 9.23 1.43
CA ALA A 117 3.66 9.31 2.60
C ALA A 117 2.21 8.89 2.35
N GLY A 118 1.60 9.33 1.25
CA GLY A 118 0.22 8.95 0.91
C GLY A 118 0.03 7.46 0.62
N ALA A 119 0.99 6.80 -0.04
CA ALA A 119 0.95 5.36 -0.28
C ALA A 119 1.16 4.57 1.02
N LEU A 120 2.04 5.06 1.91
CA LEU A 120 2.34 4.41 3.17
C LEU A 120 1.21 4.58 4.20
N LEU A 121 0.79 5.82 4.44
CA LEU A 121 -0.11 6.20 5.54
C LEU A 121 -1.58 6.28 5.12
N GLY A 122 -1.85 6.23 3.81
CA GLY A 122 -3.16 6.46 3.22
C GLY A 122 -3.34 7.90 2.77
N ASP A 123 -4.29 8.09 1.87
CA ASP A 123 -4.58 9.37 1.28
C ASP A 123 -6.08 9.54 1.00
N VAL A 124 -6.49 10.76 0.73
CA VAL A 124 -7.83 11.09 0.25
C VAL A 124 -7.71 11.64 -1.16
N ARG A 125 -8.23 10.90 -2.14
CA ARG A 125 -8.19 11.34 -3.54
C ARG A 125 -8.78 12.73 -3.71
N HIS A 126 -8.11 13.52 -4.51
CA HIS A 126 -8.62 14.84 -4.91
C HIS A 126 -9.92 14.68 -5.69
N ASP A 127 -10.90 15.54 -5.41
CA ASP A 127 -12.12 15.61 -6.20
C ASP A 127 -11.93 16.60 -7.36
N PRO A 128 -11.89 16.12 -8.61
CA PRO A 128 -11.71 17.01 -9.76
C PRO A 128 -12.90 17.97 -9.98
N TYR A 129 -14.04 17.66 -9.39
CA TYR A 129 -15.26 18.49 -9.47
C TYR A 129 -15.48 19.29 -8.18
N GLN A 130 -14.58 20.18 -7.82
CA GLN A 130 -14.71 21.05 -6.63
C GLN A 130 -15.91 21.99 -6.63
N SER A 131 -16.85 21.85 -7.56
CA SER A 131 -17.98 22.74 -7.71
C SER A 131 -19.23 22.22 -6.99
N GLY A 132 -19.46 22.72 -5.77
CA GLY A 132 -20.77 22.94 -5.23
C GLY A 132 -21.70 21.74 -5.03
N GLY A 133 -21.22 20.60 -4.48
CA GLY A 133 -22.12 19.58 -3.94
C GLY A 133 -22.48 18.42 -4.88
N LEU A 134 -21.88 18.33 -6.05
CA LEU A 134 -22.01 17.22 -7.01
C LEU A 134 -20.77 16.32 -7.06
N GLY A 135 -19.76 16.58 -6.23
CA GLY A 135 -18.50 15.85 -6.19
C GLY A 135 -18.63 14.47 -5.55
N THR A 136 -17.56 13.65 -5.71
CA THR A 136 -17.47 12.33 -5.08
C THR A 136 -17.46 12.47 -3.57
N PRO A 137 -18.34 11.78 -2.82
CA PRO A 137 -18.40 11.85 -1.36
C PRO A 137 -17.07 11.54 -0.70
N ALA A 138 -16.76 12.17 0.44
CA ALA A 138 -15.47 12.02 1.12
C ALA A 138 -15.14 10.57 1.44
N HIS A 139 -16.10 9.76 1.88
CA HIS A 139 -15.89 8.34 2.22
C HIS A 139 -15.48 7.49 1.01
N GLU A 140 -15.87 7.84 -0.20
CA GLU A 140 -15.44 7.15 -1.42
C GLU A 140 -14.04 7.54 -1.88
N ARG A 141 -13.54 8.70 -1.45
CA ARG A 141 -12.21 9.20 -1.81
C ARG A 141 -11.09 8.70 -0.91
N VAL A 142 -11.42 8.18 0.29
CA VAL A 142 -10.44 7.63 1.24
C VAL A 142 -9.76 6.40 0.64
N GLU A 143 -8.43 6.35 0.68
CA GLU A 143 -7.59 5.24 0.22
C GLU A 143 -6.73 4.70 1.35
N ALA A 144 -6.72 3.36 1.52
CA ALA A 144 -5.90 2.73 2.55
C ALA A 144 -4.42 2.79 2.20
N GLY A 145 -3.59 3.24 3.14
CA GLY A 145 -2.15 3.10 3.06
C GLY A 145 -1.67 1.68 3.33
N MET A 146 -0.38 1.44 3.04
CA MET A 146 0.25 0.14 3.25
C MET A 146 0.22 -0.30 4.71
N ILE A 147 0.31 0.64 5.68
CA ILE A 147 0.18 0.35 7.12
C ILE A 147 -1.17 -0.31 7.46
N HIS A 148 -2.26 0.15 6.84
CA HIS A 148 -3.61 -0.40 7.07
C HIS A 148 -3.77 -1.77 6.41
N LYS A 149 -3.19 -1.97 5.23
CA LYS A 149 -3.17 -3.25 4.50
C LYS A 149 -2.29 -4.28 5.20
N ALA A 150 -1.23 -3.84 5.90
CA ALA A 150 -0.35 -4.68 6.71
C ALA A 150 -0.93 -5.06 8.07
N ASN A 151 -2.14 -4.59 8.41
CA ASN A 151 -2.76 -4.87 9.72
C ASN A 151 -2.80 -6.37 10.02
N ARG A 152 -2.31 -6.78 11.21
CA ARG A 152 -2.10 -8.18 11.62
C ARG A 152 -1.07 -8.95 10.80
N GLY A 153 -0.19 -8.25 10.10
CA GLY A 153 0.85 -8.82 9.27
C GLY A 153 2.19 -8.14 9.43
N VAL A 154 2.92 -8.03 8.33
CA VAL A 154 4.27 -7.48 8.28
C VAL A 154 4.32 -6.30 7.31
N LEU A 155 4.88 -5.20 7.77
CA LEU A 155 5.29 -4.07 6.93
C LEU A 155 6.81 -4.13 6.78
N TYR A 156 7.29 -4.30 5.55
CA TYR A 156 8.70 -4.28 5.22
C TYR A 156 9.09 -2.94 4.60
N ILE A 157 10.20 -2.36 5.04
CA ILE A 157 10.72 -1.11 4.48
C ILE A 157 12.24 -1.23 4.35
N ASP A 158 12.74 -1.27 3.13
CA ASP A 158 14.17 -1.11 2.89
C ASP A 158 14.55 0.38 2.87
N GLU A 159 15.75 0.68 3.33
CA GLU A 159 16.29 2.03 3.44
C GLU A 159 15.38 2.99 4.24
N ILE A 160 14.82 2.53 5.35
CA ILE A 160 13.88 3.29 6.18
C ILE A 160 14.38 4.68 6.57
N GLY A 161 15.70 4.86 6.68
CA GLY A 161 16.32 6.15 7.03
C GLY A 161 16.23 7.21 5.92
N THR A 162 15.88 6.84 4.68
CA THR A 162 15.70 7.77 3.57
C THR A 162 14.33 8.47 3.59
N MET A 163 13.40 7.98 4.41
CA MET A 163 12.08 8.59 4.57
C MET A 163 12.17 9.97 5.24
N SER A 164 11.27 10.87 4.87
CA SER A 164 11.19 12.19 5.50
C SER A 164 10.96 12.07 7.01
N MET A 165 11.52 13.00 7.78
CA MET A 165 11.35 13.04 9.25
C MET A 165 9.89 13.06 9.67
N LYS A 166 9.03 13.77 8.93
CA LYS A 166 7.58 13.82 9.15
C LYS A 166 6.96 12.43 8.99
N THR A 167 7.26 11.74 7.89
CA THR A 167 6.73 10.39 7.64
C THR A 167 7.21 9.39 8.69
N GLN A 168 8.47 9.49 9.15
CA GLN A 168 8.97 8.66 10.24
C GLN A 168 8.20 8.89 11.55
N GLN A 169 7.86 10.14 11.89
CA GLN A 169 7.06 10.48 13.08
C GLN A 169 5.62 9.93 12.97
N GLU A 170 5.02 10.08 11.81
CA GLU A 170 3.66 9.57 11.55
C GLU A 170 3.62 8.03 11.61
N LEU A 171 4.62 7.36 11.04
CA LEU A 171 4.77 5.91 11.14
C LEU A 171 4.98 5.46 12.59
N LEU A 172 5.78 6.20 13.37
CA LEU A 172 5.98 5.94 14.79
C LEU A 172 4.65 6.06 15.56
N SER A 173 3.84 7.09 15.29
CA SER A 173 2.52 7.26 15.89
C SER A 173 1.59 6.10 15.54
N ALA A 174 1.56 5.67 14.28
CA ALA A 174 0.79 4.52 13.82
C ALA A 174 1.19 3.22 14.55
N MET A 175 2.49 2.99 14.73
CA MET A 175 3.02 1.83 15.48
C MET A 175 2.65 1.85 16.96
N GLN A 176 2.59 3.04 17.58
CA GLN A 176 2.27 3.18 19.00
C GLN A 176 0.79 2.99 19.27
N GLU A 177 -0.05 3.67 18.49
CA GLU A 177 -1.50 3.66 18.65
C GLU A 177 -2.17 2.42 18.05
N LYS A 178 -1.45 1.67 17.19
CA LYS A 178 -1.96 0.53 16.41
C LYS A 178 -3.18 0.86 15.55
N GLN A 179 -3.38 2.13 15.31
CA GLN A 179 -4.43 2.71 14.49
C GLN A 179 -3.99 4.07 13.98
N TYR A 180 -4.42 4.44 12.78
CA TYR A 180 -4.05 5.71 12.18
C TYR A 180 -5.19 6.27 11.32
N SER A 181 -5.47 7.59 11.45
CA SER A 181 -6.50 8.27 10.66
C SER A 181 -5.95 8.63 9.29
N ILE A 182 -6.73 8.38 8.24
CA ILE A 182 -6.35 8.75 6.88
C ILE A 182 -6.76 10.20 6.65
N THR A 183 -5.78 11.03 6.26
CA THR A 183 -5.95 12.44 5.94
C THR A 183 -5.46 12.71 4.54
N GLY A 184 -6.09 13.66 3.83
CA GLY A 184 -5.58 14.12 2.53
C GLY A 184 -4.19 14.73 2.67
N GLN A 185 -3.25 14.26 1.87
CA GLN A 185 -1.85 14.72 1.88
C GLN A 185 -1.60 15.91 0.94
N SER A 186 -2.61 16.33 0.17
CA SER A 186 -2.48 17.45 -0.76
C SER A 186 -2.51 18.78 -0.03
N GLU A 187 -1.38 19.47 -0.01
CA GLU A 187 -1.25 20.82 0.57
C GLU A 187 -1.98 21.91 -0.25
N ASN A 188 -2.35 21.61 -1.49
CA ASN A 188 -2.93 22.56 -2.44
C ASN A 188 -4.47 22.59 -2.44
N SER A 189 -5.16 21.84 -1.58
CA SER A 189 -6.61 21.90 -1.53
C SER A 189 -7.07 22.97 -0.55
N SER A 190 -7.60 24.08 -1.07
CA SER A 190 -8.30 25.12 -0.30
C SER A 190 -9.66 24.68 0.26
N GLY A 191 -10.01 23.38 0.15
CA GLY A 191 -11.23 22.79 0.68
C GLY A 191 -11.04 22.21 2.09
N ALA A 192 -12.16 21.94 2.78
CA ALA A 192 -12.14 21.33 4.10
C ALA A 192 -11.35 20.01 4.08
N MET A 193 -10.38 19.89 4.98
CA MET A 193 -9.52 18.72 5.11
C MET A 193 -10.37 17.50 5.51
N VAL A 194 -10.38 16.48 4.65
CA VAL A 194 -11.04 15.21 5.00
C VAL A 194 -10.12 14.39 5.88
N ARG A 195 -10.65 13.94 7.01
CA ARG A 195 -9.95 13.08 7.96
C ARG A 195 -10.88 11.94 8.38
N SER A 196 -10.51 10.70 8.09
CA SER A 196 -11.30 9.54 8.53
C SER A 196 -11.21 9.34 10.04
N GLN A 197 -12.13 8.56 10.59
CA GLN A 197 -11.87 7.91 11.88
C GLN A 197 -10.62 7.04 11.79
N SER A 198 -10.06 6.69 12.95
CA SER A 198 -8.85 5.85 13.01
C SER A 198 -9.09 4.47 12.41
N VAL A 199 -8.20 4.06 11.52
CA VAL A 199 -8.19 2.75 10.85
C VAL A 199 -7.16 1.86 11.53
N PRO A 200 -7.48 0.59 11.86
CA PRO A 200 -6.53 -0.33 12.48
C PRO A 200 -5.28 -0.55 11.63
N CYS A 201 -4.10 -0.55 12.28
CA CYS A 201 -2.79 -0.79 11.66
C CYS A 201 -1.79 -1.42 12.64
N ASP A 202 -2.19 -2.53 13.28
CA ASP A 202 -1.32 -3.31 14.16
C ASP A 202 -0.48 -4.27 13.33
N PHE A 203 0.75 -3.90 13.03
CA PHE A 203 1.68 -4.65 12.17
C PHE A 203 3.05 -4.83 12.83
N VAL A 204 3.81 -5.82 12.39
CA VAL A 204 5.22 -5.98 12.71
C VAL A 204 6.05 -5.23 11.68
N LEU A 205 6.85 -4.25 12.11
CA LEU A 205 7.78 -3.57 11.24
C LEU A 205 9.06 -4.39 11.09
N VAL A 206 9.44 -4.68 9.86
CA VAL A 206 10.76 -5.19 9.47
C VAL A 206 11.40 -4.15 8.57
N ALA A 207 12.54 -3.62 8.98
CA ALA A 207 13.21 -2.56 8.24
C ALA A 207 14.69 -2.84 8.09
N SER A 208 15.26 -2.39 6.98
CA SER A 208 16.71 -2.41 6.72
C SER A 208 17.20 -1.02 6.37
N CYS A 209 18.47 -0.76 6.68
CA CYS A 209 19.17 0.44 6.24
C CYS A 209 20.67 0.28 6.38
N ASN A 210 21.42 1.13 5.71
CA ASN A 210 22.85 1.26 5.89
C ASN A 210 23.17 1.99 7.21
N LEU A 211 24.29 1.64 7.85
CA LEU A 211 24.71 2.26 9.13
C LEU A 211 24.84 3.78 9.05
N GLN A 212 25.33 4.30 7.93
CA GLN A 212 25.47 5.75 7.70
C GLN A 212 24.11 6.46 7.67
N VAL A 213 23.10 5.82 7.10
CA VAL A 213 21.73 6.36 7.01
C VAL A 213 21.01 6.29 8.35
N LEU A 214 21.41 5.35 9.21
CA LEU A 214 20.85 5.20 10.55
C LEU A 214 21.06 6.44 11.43
N GLU A 215 22.11 7.21 11.21
CA GLU A 215 22.38 8.47 11.93
C GLU A 215 21.36 9.56 11.59
N GLY A 216 20.81 9.54 10.37
CA GLY A 216 19.75 10.44 9.90
C GLY A 216 18.34 10.05 10.32
N MET A 217 18.16 8.90 10.99
CA MET A 217 16.84 8.45 11.43
C MET A 217 16.35 9.28 12.63
N HIS A 218 15.03 9.50 12.69
CA HIS A 218 14.40 10.21 13.81
C HIS A 218 14.71 9.53 15.14
N ILE A 219 15.22 10.28 16.10
CA ILE A 219 15.74 9.76 17.40
C ILE A 219 14.68 8.94 18.14
N ALA A 220 13.42 9.41 18.19
CA ALA A 220 12.34 8.70 18.85
C ALA A 220 12.01 7.37 18.17
N MET A 221 12.06 7.31 16.83
CA MET A 221 11.83 6.07 16.09
C MET A 221 12.93 5.04 16.36
N ARG A 222 14.20 5.47 16.33
CA ARG A 222 15.33 4.61 16.67
C ARG A 222 15.28 4.11 18.11
N SER A 223 14.93 4.99 19.05
CA SER A 223 14.75 4.61 20.47
C SER A 223 13.63 3.58 20.63
N ARG A 224 12.53 3.73 19.90
CA ARG A 224 11.41 2.81 19.94
C ARG A 224 11.76 1.43 19.38
N ILE A 225 12.45 1.37 18.24
CA ILE A 225 12.94 0.12 17.65
C ILE A 225 13.86 -0.60 18.65
N ARG A 226 14.80 0.09 19.29
CA ARG A 226 15.70 -0.49 20.28
C ARG A 226 15.00 -0.97 21.54
N GLY A 227 13.96 -0.24 21.98
CA GLY A 227 13.26 -0.56 23.23
C GLY A 227 12.27 -1.71 23.12
N TYR A 228 11.68 -1.93 21.95
CA TYR A 228 10.61 -2.90 21.75
C TYR A 228 10.85 -3.90 20.63
N GLY A 229 11.97 -3.79 19.91
CA GLY A 229 12.35 -4.65 18.81
C GLY A 229 13.78 -5.16 18.93
N TYR A 230 14.29 -5.62 17.81
CA TYR A 230 15.65 -6.14 17.68
C TYR A 230 16.39 -5.34 16.61
N GLU A 231 17.58 -4.86 16.96
CA GLU A 231 18.53 -4.26 16.02
C GLU A 231 19.57 -5.33 15.69
N VAL A 232 19.60 -5.79 14.44
CA VAL A 232 20.51 -6.84 13.98
C VAL A 232 21.55 -6.23 13.07
N PHE A 233 22.82 -6.27 13.51
CA PHE A 233 23.95 -5.80 12.71
C PHE A 233 24.45 -6.93 11.81
N MET A 234 24.34 -6.72 10.50
CA MET A 234 24.89 -7.66 9.52
C MET A 234 26.39 -7.46 9.37
N LYS A 235 27.17 -8.55 9.46
CA LYS A 235 28.60 -8.52 9.20
C LYS A 235 28.87 -8.33 7.71
N ASP A 236 29.93 -7.60 7.38
CA ASP A 236 30.41 -7.40 6.02
C ASP A 236 31.49 -8.43 5.62
N TYR A 237 31.79 -9.38 6.51
CA TYR A 237 32.76 -10.45 6.33
C TYR A 237 32.30 -11.75 6.97
N MET A 238 32.84 -12.86 6.49
CA MET A 238 32.73 -14.20 7.10
C MET A 238 34.12 -14.79 7.33
N GLU A 239 34.22 -15.79 8.22
CA GLU A 239 35.49 -16.47 8.50
C GLU A 239 35.97 -17.25 7.28
N ASP A 240 37.29 -17.30 7.05
CA ASP A 240 37.91 -18.06 5.99
C ASP A 240 38.01 -19.54 6.40
N THR A 241 36.91 -20.27 6.23
CA THR A 241 36.80 -21.70 6.44
C THR A 241 36.58 -22.42 5.11
N THR A 242 36.84 -23.71 5.05
CA THR A 242 36.58 -24.53 3.85
C THR A 242 35.12 -24.42 3.42
N GLU A 243 34.19 -24.53 4.36
CA GLU A 243 32.76 -24.40 4.10
C GLU A 243 32.38 -23.03 3.49
N ASN A 244 32.96 -21.95 4.00
CA ASN A 244 32.67 -20.60 3.50
C ASN A 244 33.31 -20.32 2.13
N ARG A 245 34.49 -20.95 1.84
CA ARG A 245 35.06 -20.94 0.48
C ARG A 245 34.16 -21.68 -0.50
N GLU A 246 33.62 -22.85 -0.13
CA GLU A 246 32.66 -23.58 -0.97
C GLU A 246 31.43 -22.75 -1.28
N LYS A 247 30.87 -22.00 -0.30
CA LYS A 247 29.76 -21.06 -0.52
C LYS A 247 30.14 -19.94 -1.50
N LEU A 248 31.40 -19.47 -1.45
CA LEU A 248 31.90 -18.47 -2.38
C LEU A 248 31.99 -19.03 -3.80
N VAL A 249 32.47 -20.26 -3.95
CA VAL A 249 32.51 -20.98 -5.25
C VAL A 249 31.09 -21.15 -5.79
N GLN A 250 30.13 -21.54 -4.95
CA GLN A 250 28.72 -21.62 -5.34
C GLN A 250 28.17 -20.26 -5.81
N PHE A 251 28.54 -19.17 -5.12
CA PHE A 251 28.18 -17.83 -5.53
C PHE A 251 28.74 -17.49 -6.91
N VAL A 252 30.01 -17.78 -7.20
CA VAL A 252 30.61 -17.57 -8.54
C VAL A 252 29.85 -18.37 -9.59
N ALA A 253 29.56 -19.64 -9.33
CA ALA A 253 28.80 -20.48 -10.24
C ALA A 253 27.36 -19.94 -10.49
N GLN A 254 26.72 -19.33 -9.49
CA GLN A 254 25.43 -18.66 -9.65
C GLN A 254 25.54 -17.40 -10.50
N GLU A 255 26.58 -16.58 -10.33
CA GLU A 255 26.81 -15.39 -11.16
C GLU A 255 27.02 -15.78 -12.64
N VAL A 256 27.81 -16.82 -12.91
CA VAL A 256 28.01 -17.37 -14.27
C VAL A 256 26.68 -17.83 -14.87
N LYS A 257 25.91 -18.60 -14.09
CA LYS A 257 24.60 -19.10 -14.55
C LYS A 257 23.59 -17.99 -14.82
N ASN A 258 23.61 -16.94 -13.98
CA ASN A 258 22.68 -15.81 -14.10
C ASN A 258 23.04 -14.92 -15.32
N ASP A 259 24.32 -14.72 -15.59
CA ASP A 259 24.78 -13.98 -16.77
C ASP A 259 24.53 -14.77 -18.07
N GLY A 260 24.84 -16.07 -18.08
CA GLY A 260 24.58 -16.98 -19.19
C GLY A 260 25.45 -16.78 -20.43
N ARG A 261 26.40 -15.83 -20.44
CA ARG A 261 27.32 -15.52 -21.54
C ARG A 261 28.78 -15.77 -21.19
N ILE A 262 29.14 -15.49 -19.93
CA ILE A 262 30.52 -15.65 -19.46
C ILE A 262 30.84 -17.14 -19.28
N PRO A 263 32.11 -17.56 -19.61
CA PRO A 263 32.55 -18.94 -19.45
C PRO A 263 32.62 -19.35 -17.95
N HIS A 264 32.75 -20.66 -17.72
CA HIS A 264 33.00 -21.18 -16.39
C HIS A 264 34.40 -20.83 -15.91
N PHE A 265 34.57 -20.74 -14.60
CA PHE A 265 35.86 -20.45 -13.98
C PHE A 265 36.56 -21.73 -13.58
N GLY A 266 37.81 -21.89 -13.99
CA GLY A 266 38.69 -22.97 -13.55
C GLY A 266 39.13 -22.79 -12.08
N THR A 267 39.76 -23.84 -11.52
CA THR A 267 40.22 -23.84 -10.12
C THR A 267 41.18 -22.70 -9.80
N ASP A 268 42.10 -22.40 -10.72
CA ASP A 268 43.09 -21.34 -10.53
C ASP A 268 42.42 -19.95 -10.46
N ALA A 269 41.45 -19.70 -11.34
CA ALA A 269 40.68 -18.47 -11.31
C ALA A 269 39.81 -18.33 -10.05
N LEU A 270 39.25 -19.45 -9.55
CA LEU A 270 38.51 -19.46 -8.30
C LEU A 270 39.41 -19.16 -7.09
N ASP A 271 40.65 -19.68 -7.07
CA ASP A 271 41.61 -19.36 -6.01
C ASP A 271 41.96 -17.87 -6.02
N GLU A 272 42.13 -17.25 -7.17
CA GLU A 272 42.34 -15.79 -7.31
C GLU A 272 41.16 -14.99 -6.79
N ILE A 273 39.92 -15.42 -7.10
CA ILE A 273 38.71 -14.77 -6.59
C ILE A 273 38.64 -14.91 -5.05
N ILE A 274 39.00 -16.05 -4.49
CA ILE A 274 39.09 -16.25 -3.02
C ILE A 274 40.14 -15.33 -2.42
N MET A 275 41.32 -15.21 -3.05
CA MET A 275 42.38 -14.28 -2.59
C MET A 275 41.90 -12.82 -2.63
N GLU A 276 41.18 -12.43 -3.68
CA GLU A 276 40.59 -11.09 -3.76
C GLU A 276 39.51 -10.89 -2.68
N ALA A 277 38.66 -11.91 -2.42
CA ALA A 277 37.69 -11.85 -1.34
C ALA A 277 38.35 -11.67 0.04
N LYS A 278 39.52 -12.29 0.28
CA LYS A 278 40.32 -12.05 1.46
C LYS A 278 40.85 -10.61 1.53
N ARG A 279 41.42 -10.13 0.42
CA ARG A 279 41.96 -8.77 0.33
C ARG A 279 40.89 -7.72 0.62
N ARG A 280 39.71 -7.87 0.06
CA ARG A 280 38.57 -6.94 0.23
C ARG A 280 37.95 -7.01 1.63
N SER A 281 38.13 -8.11 2.38
CA SER A 281 37.64 -8.18 3.75
C SER A 281 38.38 -7.21 4.68
N GLY A 282 39.63 -6.88 4.37
CA GLY A 282 40.50 -6.03 5.21
C GLY A 282 40.86 -6.67 6.58
N LYS A 283 40.55 -7.96 6.76
CA LYS A 283 40.74 -8.66 8.05
C LYS A 283 41.50 -9.96 7.85
N GLN A 284 42.29 -10.35 8.86
CA GLN A 284 42.93 -11.65 8.84
C GLN A 284 41.93 -12.78 8.95
N ASN A 285 42.17 -13.86 8.21
CA ASN A 285 41.34 -15.06 8.19
C ASN A 285 39.83 -14.79 7.90
N ALA A 286 39.55 -13.81 7.03
CA ALA A 286 38.20 -13.44 6.69
C ALA A 286 38.00 -13.29 5.18
N LEU A 287 36.80 -13.55 4.71
CA LEU A 287 36.30 -13.36 3.34
C LEU A 287 35.26 -12.25 3.34
N THR A 288 35.25 -11.42 2.32
CA THR A 288 34.23 -10.36 2.20
C THR A 288 32.84 -10.91 1.93
N LEU A 289 31.81 -10.27 2.52
CA LEU A 289 30.39 -10.47 2.18
C LEU A 289 29.86 -9.36 1.28
N LYS A 290 30.71 -8.48 0.76
CA LYS A 290 30.33 -7.50 -0.26
C LYS A 290 30.16 -8.18 -1.63
N LEU A 291 29.19 -9.08 -1.69
CA LEU A 291 28.97 -9.96 -2.84
C LEU A 291 28.67 -9.20 -4.14
N ARG A 292 28.03 -8.02 -4.04
CA ARG A 292 27.77 -7.19 -5.23
C ARG A 292 29.05 -6.75 -5.92
N GLU A 293 30.06 -6.33 -5.14
CA GLU A 293 31.38 -5.93 -5.66
C GLU A 293 32.15 -7.13 -6.23
N LEU A 294 32.05 -8.27 -5.55
CA LEU A 294 32.70 -9.50 -5.97
C LEU A 294 32.05 -10.07 -7.26
N GLY A 295 30.72 -10.02 -7.37
CA GLY A 295 29.99 -10.39 -8.58
C GLY A 295 30.34 -9.49 -9.76
N GLY A 296 30.57 -8.18 -9.50
CA GLY A 296 31.10 -7.26 -10.51
C GLY A 296 32.45 -7.72 -11.06
N LEU A 297 33.37 -8.15 -10.17
CA LEU A 297 34.67 -8.70 -10.58
C LEU A 297 34.51 -9.97 -11.43
N VAL A 298 33.66 -10.89 -10.99
CA VAL A 298 33.38 -12.15 -11.73
C VAL A 298 32.90 -11.85 -13.15
N ARG A 299 31.93 -10.95 -13.31
CA ARG A 299 31.42 -10.57 -14.64
C ARG A 299 32.49 -9.91 -15.51
N SER A 300 33.27 -8.96 -14.93
CA SER A 300 34.35 -8.31 -15.69
C SER A 300 35.44 -9.30 -16.12
N ALA A 301 35.79 -10.26 -15.26
CA ALA A 301 36.76 -11.31 -15.63
C ALA A 301 36.21 -12.21 -16.75
N GLY A 302 34.92 -12.56 -16.67
CA GLY A 302 34.25 -13.33 -17.72
C GLY A 302 34.19 -12.58 -19.07
N ASP A 303 33.92 -11.29 -19.08
CA ASP A 303 33.92 -10.46 -20.30
C ASP A 303 35.34 -10.44 -20.94
N VAL A 304 36.38 -10.28 -20.13
CA VAL A 304 37.76 -10.33 -20.61
C VAL A 304 38.12 -11.73 -21.19
N ALA A 305 37.63 -12.81 -20.57
CA ALA A 305 37.81 -14.16 -21.07
C ALA A 305 37.18 -14.34 -22.44
N ILE A 306 35.97 -13.82 -22.65
CA ILE A 306 35.28 -13.83 -23.96
C ILE A 306 36.08 -13.06 -25.01
N GLU A 307 36.56 -11.86 -24.66
CA GLU A 307 37.39 -11.03 -25.59
C GLU A 307 38.68 -11.73 -26.04
N ASN A 308 39.28 -12.54 -25.14
CA ASN A 308 40.46 -13.33 -25.42
C ASN A 308 40.17 -14.70 -26.06
N GLY A 309 38.90 -15.04 -26.29
CA GLY A 309 38.49 -16.33 -26.87
C GLY A 309 38.77 -17.52 -25.96
N ALA A 310 38.74 -17.31 -24.64
CA ALA A 310 38.92 -18.37 -23.65
C ALA A 310 37.59 -19.09 -23.38
N ASP A 311 37.59 -20.40 -23.35
CA ASP A 311 36.44 -21.25 -23.07
C ASP A 311 36.29 -21.54 -21.56
N LEU A 312 37.33 -21.22 -20.76
CA LEU A 312 37.44 -21.39 -19.29
C LEU A 312 38.19 -20.21 -18.69
#